data_afd49df017bbafef49b8814f6c167f69
#
_entry.id   afd49df017bbafef49b8814f6c167f69
#
_cell.length_a   1.000
_cell.length_b   1.000
_cell.length_c   1.000
_cell.angle_alpha   90.00
_cell.angle_beta   90.00
_cell.angle_gamma   90.00
#
_symmetry.space_group_name_H-M   'P 1'
#
loop_
_entity.id
_entity.type
_entity.pdbx_description
1 polymer ?
#
loop_
_entity_poly.entity_id
_entity_poly.type
_entity_poly.pdbx_seq_one_letter_code
_entity_poly.pdbx_strand_id
1 'polypeptide(L)'
;MGLEPFTKDSTIFRDENVLRDSHTPETLIERDEELAAYQSALRPVVNGAQPKNLFLYGQTGVGKTLATKLVLERLCTDLEPMDDVDLHTVFLNCKSLSSSYQVAANLVNEFREPDNQIKTTGYPSGMINQMLWDHLNELDASHCLIVLDEVDSIGNDDDILYQVPRSNDNGLVDSTQVGVIGISNDFTFRDNLSARVKDSLCDEEILFSPYDANQLRRILEQRAEQAFHDGVLDDNVIPLSAAFAGQSSGSARQALRRLYKAGDIARDQGTTIVTEDHIRLADHAVERDKVWEELLRVPTHSKLTLYALLMLEAEGKLPAKRSAIYKRYRIAATRIDIDPRTDRTVHDRLSQLTLKGFLDVEEKNKGPKGGSYYQYQFSIRPELVTEALSEDTRVSELFD
;
A
#
# COMPACT_ATOMS: atom_id res chain seq x y z
N MET A 1 -34.84 14.43 -18.49
CA MET A 1 -33.56 14.80 -19.12
C MET A 1 -33.02 13.55 -19.75
N GLY A 2 -32.80 13.57 -21.10
CA GLY A 2 -32.13 12.45 -21.77
C GLY A 2 -30.62 12.56 -21.51
N LEU A 3 -29.93 11.40 -21.41
CA LEU A 3 -28.48 11.35 -21.37
C LEU A 3 -27.94 11.88 -22.70
N GLU A 4 -26.96 12.78 -22.64
CA GLU A 4 -26.22 13.21 -23.82
C GLU A 4 -25.31 12.07 -24.32
N PRO A 5 -25.05 11.98 -25.65
CA PRO A 5 -24.14 10.96 -26.17
C PRO A 5 -22.73 11.14 -25.61
N PHE A 6 -22.09 10.02 -25.23
CA PHE A 6 -20.68 10.05 -24.85
C PHE A 6 -19.81 10.40 -26.06
N THR A 7 -19.03 11.48 -25.95
CA THR A 7 -18.08 11.91 -26.96
C THR A 7 -16.65 11.74 -26.45
N LYS A 8 -15.73 11.40 -27.38
CA LYS A 8 -14.31 11.34 -27.03
C LYS A 8 -13.77 12.76 -26.85
N ASP A 9 -13.30 13.08 -25.67
CA ASP A 9 -12.57 14.33 -25.40
C ASP A 9 -11.07 14.02 -25.27
N SER A 10 -10.26 14.60 -26.15
CA SER A 10 -8.82 14.45 -26.21
C SER A 10 -8.09 15.80 -26.10
N THR A 11 -8.72 16.82 -25.51
CA THR A 11 -8.14 18.18 -25.45
C THR A 11 -6.97 18.28 -24.46
N ILE A 12 -7.03 17.57 -23.35
CA ILE A 12 -6.04 17.59 -22.28
C ILE A 12 -5.07 16.42 -22.40
N PHE A 13 -5.60 15.19 -22.50
CA PHE A 13 -4.78 13.98 -22.48
C PHE A 13 -4.50 13.44 -23.88
N ARG A 14 -3.23 13.10 -24.14
CA ARG A 14 -2.80 12.25 -25.26
C ARG A 14 -3.08 10.79 -24.93
N ASP A 15 -2.63 10.33 -23.74
CA ASP A 15 -2.93 9.02 -23.17
C ASP A 15 -3.04 9.11 -21.64
N GLU A 16 -4.25 9.17 -21.11
CA GLU A 16 -4.48 9.24 -19.67
C GLU A 16 -4.10 7.96 -18.91
N ASN A 17 -3.97 6.81 -19.59
CA ASN A 17 -3.64 5.54 -18.94
C ASN A 17 -2.21 5.56 -18.38
N VAL A 18 -1.31 6.34 -18.97
CA VAL A 18 0.07 6.53 -18.50
C VAL A 18 0.14 7.00 -17.04
N LEU A 19 -0.88 7.73 -16.57
CA LEU A 19 -0.94 8.24 -15.20
C LEU A 19 -1.67 7.32 -14.22
N ARG A 20 -2.24 6.20 -14.71
CA ARG A 20 -2.99 5.26 -13.87
C ARG A 20 -2.07 4.28 -13.15
N ASP A 21 -2.55 3.74 -12.02
CA ASP A 21 -1.81 2.76 -11.20
C ASP A 21 -1.51 1.45 -11.94
N SER A 22 -2.30 1.12 -12.98
CA SER A 22 -2.13 -0.08 -13.80
C SER A 22 -1.02 0.04 -14.85
N HIS A 23 -0.53 1.25 -15.11
CA HIS A 23 0.50 1.46 -16.11
C HIS A 23 1.87 1.00 -15.61
N THR A 24 2.52 0.14 -16.38
CA THR A 24 3.92 -0.28 -16.17
C THR A 24 4.81 0.48 -17.15
N PRO A 25 5.71 1.36 -16.70
CA PRO A 25 6.66 2.04 -17.59
C PRO A 25 7.75 1.09 -18.06
N GLU A 26 8.34 1.39 -19.19
CA GLU A 26 9.51 0.64 -19.70
C GLU A 26 10.75 0.78 -18.79
N THR A 27 10.86 1.91 -18.10
CA THR A 27 12.01 2.19 -17.20
C THR A 27 11.53 2.80 -15.89
N LEU A 28 12.14 2.38 -14.80
CA LEU A 28 11.94 2.96 -13.47
C LEU A 28 13.11 3.89 -13.16
N ILE A 29 12.87 5.20 -13.21
CA ILE A 29 13.87 6.22 -12.90
C ILE A 29 13.93 6.49 -11.39
N GLU A 30 15.05 7.07 -10.93
CA GLU A 30 15.26 7.45 -9.52
C GLU A 30 15.33 6.27 -8.55
N ARG A 31 15.69 5.06 -9.06
CA ARG A 31 15.87 3.82 -8.29
C ARG A 31 17.10 3.03 -8.71
N ASP A 32 18.13 3.74 -9.21
CA ASP A 32 19.32 3.09 -9.76
C ASP A 32 20.06 2.24 -8.73
N GLU A 33 20.16 2.72 -7.48
CA GLU A 33 20.80 2.00 -6.38
C GLU A 33 20.01 0.76 -5.97
N GLU A 34 18.69 0.90 -5.80
CA GLU A 34 17.81 -0.21 -5.45
C GLU A 34 17.76 -1.26 -6.56
N LEU A 35 17.71 -0.84 -7.83
CA LEU A 35 17.73 -1.76 -8.97
C LEU A 35 19.08 -2.48 -9.09
N ALA A 36 20.22 -1.80 -8.87
CA ALA A 36 21.54 -2.43 -8.86
C ALA A 36 21.69 -3.45 -7.73
N ALA A 37 21.19 -3.14 -6.51
CA ALA A 37 21.15 -4.06 -5.39
C ALA A 37 20.29 -5.29 -5.72
N TYR A 38 19.13 -5.09 -6.32
CA TYR A 38 18.24 -6.16 -6.73
C TYR A 38 18.87 -7.10 -7.77
N GLN A 39 19.45 -6.54 -8.83
CA GLN A 39 20.17 -7.31 -9.85
C GLN A 39 21.34 -8.09 -9.25
N SER A 40 22.09 -7.49 -8.31
CA SER A 40 23.18 -8.18 -7.61
C SER A 40 22.65 -9.36 -6.78
N ALA A 41 21.53 -9.21 -6.12
CA ALA A 41 20.92 -10.26 -5.29
C ALA A 41 20.40 -11.45 -6.13
N LEU A 42 19.92 -11.19 -7.36
CA LEU A 42 19.43 -12.24 -8.27
C LEU A 42 20.52 -12.86 -9.17
N ARG A 43 21.77 -12.36 -9.11
CA ARG A 43 22.89 -12.92 -9.91
C ARG A 43 23.12 -14.43 -9.71
N PRO A 44 22.92 -15.03 -8.51
CA PRO A 44 23.05 -16.48 -8.34
C PRO A 44 22.16 -17.28 -9.30
N VAL A 45 20.94 -16.84 -9.60
CA VAL A 45 20.02 -17.48 -10.55
C VAL A 45 20.65 -17.59 -11.93
N VAL A 46 21.23 -16.49 -12.43
CA VAL A 46 21.92 -16.46 -13.74
C VAL A 46 23.09 -17.44 -13.80
N ASN A 47 23.72 -17.71 -12.67
CA ASN A 47 24.84 -18.65 -12.55
C ASN A 47 24.38 -20.11 -12.26
N GLY A 48 23.07 -20.41 -12.33
CA GLY A 48 22.52 -21.72 -12.03
C GLY A 48 22.64 -22.13 -10.54
N ALA A 49 22.85 -21.16 -9.64
CA ALA A 49 22.99 -21.38 -8.21
C ALA A 49 21.68 -21.04 -7.47
N GLN A 50 21.55 -21.56 -6.23
CA GLN A 50 20.38 -21.30 -5.40
C GLN A 50 20.10 -19.80 -5.27
N PRO A 51 18.86 -19.37 -5.52
CA PRO A 51 18.44 -17.99 -5.36
C PRO A 51 18.61 -17.52 -3.91
N LYS A 52 18.96 -16.25 -3.73
CA LYS A 52 18.83 -15.61 -2.42
C LYS A 52 17.37 -15.23 -2.17
N ASN A 53 16.97 -15.28 -0.91
CA ASN A 53 15.70 -14.73 -0.48
C ASN A 53 15.84 -13.21 -0.26
N LEU A 54 14.88 -12.43 -0.76
CA LEU A 54 14.92 -10.99 -0.70
C LEU A 54 13.76 -10.44 0.09
N PHE A 55 14.01 -9.38 0.84
CA PHE A 55 12.96 -8.64 1.52
C PHE A 55 13.01 -7.16 1.12
N LEU A 56 11.97 -6.71 0.40
CA LEU A 56 11.80 -5.33 -0.04
C LEU A 56 10.83 -4.63 0.88
N TYR A 57 11.20 -3.49 1.41
CA TYR A 57 10.33 -2.73 2.30
C TYR A 57 10.40 -1.22 2.05
N GLY A 58 9.34 -0.52 2.44
CA GLY A 58 9.18 0.91 2.23
C GLY A 58 7.70 1.30 2.14
N GLN A 59 7.40 2.56 2.14
CA GLN A 59 6.02 3.06 2.06
C GLN A 59 5.32 2.65 0.76
N THR A 60 3.98 2.73 0.76
CA THR A 60 3.17 2.49 -0.44
C THR A 60 3.44 3.53 -1.52
N GLY A 61 3.60 3.08 -2.78
CA GLY A 61 3.75 3.95 -3.94
C GLY A 61 5.17 4.47 -4.19
N VAL A 62 6.20 3.84 -3.57
CA VAL A 62 7.62 4.15 -3.79
C VAL A 62 8.29 3.28 -4.86
N GLY A 63 7.54 2.39 -5.52
CA GLY A 63 8.01 1.64 -6.69
C GLY A 63 8.44 0.19 -6.45
N LYS A 64 8.31 -0.39 -5.24
CA LYS A 64 8.74 -1.78 -4.93
C LYS A 64 8.18 -2.84 -5.89
N THR A 65 6.86 -2.94 -5.98
CA THR A 65 6.17 -3.92 -6.85
C THR A 65 6.53 -3.71 -8.31
N LEU A 66 6.66 -2.44 -8.73
CA LEU A 66 7.04 -2.09 -10.10
C LEU A 66 8.48 -2.49 -10.39
N ALA A 67 9.43 -2.19 -9.49
CA ALA A 67 10.82 -2.61 -9.60
C ALA A 67 10.94 -4.13 -9.72
N THR A 68 10.19 -4.87 -8.87
CA THR A 68 10.17 -6.34 -8.90
C THR A 68 9.71 -6.86 -10.27
N LYS A 69 8.62 -6.33 -10.82
CA LYS A 69 8.13 -6.74 -12.15
C LYS A 69 9.15 -6.48 -13.23
N LEU A 70 9.71 -5.28 -13.30
CA LEU A 70 10.71 -4.90 -14.32
C LEU A 70 12.00 -5.73 -14.22
N VAL A 71 12.49 -5.97 -12.99
CA VAL A 71 13.70 -6.76 -12.77
C VAL A 71 13.48 -8.23 -13.14
N LEU A 72 12.32 -8.82 -12.79
CA LEU A 72 12.00 -10.20 -13.14
C LEU A 72 11.74 -10.37 -14.65
N GLU A 73 11.04 -9.44 -15.27
CA GLU A 73 10.85 -9.43 -16.74
C GLU A 73 12.21 -9.36 -17.47
N ARG A 74 13.09 -8.48 -17.00
CA ARG A 74 14.46 -8.40 -17.52
C ARG A 74 15.25 -9.68 -17.28
N LEU A 75 15.16 -10.26 -16.10
CA LEU A 75 15.83 -11.53 -15.76
C LEU A 75 15.35 -12.66 -16.66
N CYS A 76 14.05 -12.82 -16.86
CA CYS A 76 13.50 -13.82 -17.76
C CYS A 76 14.03 -13.64 -19.19
N THR A 77 14.00 -12.38 -19.71
CA THR A 77 14.53 -12.07 -21.05
C THR A 77 16.02 -12.38 -21.18
N ASP A 78 16.83 -12.05 -20.16
CA ASP A 78 18.27 -12.32 -20.15
C ASP A 78 18.60 -13.82 -20.05
N LEU A 79 17.69 -14.64 -19.48
CA LEU A 79 17.84 -16.08 -19.38
C LEU A 79 17.37 -16.84 -20.63
N GLU A 80 16.49 -16.27 -21.48
CA GLU A 80 15.99 -16.94 -22.70
C GLU A 80 17.11 -17.55 -23.61
N PRO A 81 18.29 -16.91 -23.80
CA PRO A 81 19.36 -17.48 -24.59
C PRO A 81 20.25 -18.50 -23.84
N MET A 82 19.96 -18.80 -22.56
CA MET A 82 20.75 -19.68 -21.71
C MET A 82 20.06 -21.05 -21.60
N ASP A 83 20.68 -22.09 -22.16
CA ASP A 83 20.10 -23.43 -22.23
C ASP A 83 20.12 -24.20 -20.87
N ASP A 84 20.85 -23.68 -19.87
CA ASP A 84 21.14 -24.35 -18.60
C ASP A 84 20.33 -23.81 -17.41
N VAL A 85 19.61 -22.72 -17.59
CA VAL A 85 18.78 -22.11 -16.55
C VAL A 85 17.38 -21.84 -17.06
N ASP A 86 16.41 -22.53 -16.51
CA ASP A 86 14.99 -22.27 -16.75
C ASP A 86 14.33 -21.70 -15.49
N LEU A 87 13.70 -20.54 -15.61
CA LEU A 87 13.13 -19.77 -14.50
C LEU A 87 11.62 -19.70 -14.60
N HIS A 88 10.95 -20.23 -13.57
CA HIS A 88 9.54 -20.00 -13.34
C HIS A 88 9.33 -18.90 -12.30
N THR A 89 8.40 -17.96 -12.55
CA THR A 89 8.07 -16.88 -11.61
C THR A 89 6.61 -16.96 -11.21
N VAL A 90 6.34 -16.89 -9.90
CA VAL A 90 5.00 -16.84 -9.32
C VAL A 90 4.82 -15.51 -8.62
N PHE A 91 3.71 -14.80 -8.86
CA PHE A 91 3.44 -13.50 -8.26
C PHE A 91 2.11 -13.54 -7.50
N LEU A 92 2.16 -13.55 -6.17
CA LEU A 92 0.99 -13.58 -5.29
C LEU A 92 0.85 -12.25 -4.54
N ASN A 93 -0.30 -11.58 -4.68
CA ASN A 93 -0.63 -10.43 -3.84
C ASN A 93 -1.34 -10.89 -2.56
N CYS A 94 -0.73 -10.64 -1.41
CA CYS A 94 -1.19 -11.09 -0.10
C CYS A 94 -2.20 -10.14 0.58
N LYS A 95 -2.61 -9.03 -0.04
CA LYS A 95 -3.45 -7.98 0.54
C LYS A 95 -4.71 -8.46 1.26
N SER A 96 -5.34 -9.50 0.74
CA SER A 96 -6.57 -10.09 1.31
C SER A 96 -6.33 -11.37 2.11
N LEU A 97 -5.07 -11.77 2.28
CA LEU A 97 -4.68 -12.99 2.96
C LEU A 97 -4.24 -12.64 4.38
N SER A 98 -4.73 -13.39 5.37
CA SER A 98 -4.50 -13.12 6.80
C SER A 98 -3.79 -14.26 7.53
N SER A 99 -3.29 -15.27 6.81
CA SER A 99 -2.60 -16.42 7.41
C SER A 99 -1.69 -17.14 6.44
N SER A 100 -0.67 -17.82 6.96
CA SER A 100 0.21 -18.72 6.22
C SER A 100 -0.55 -19.78 5.45
N TYR A 101 -1.63 -20.32 6.02
CA TYR A 101 -2.51 -21.27 5.34
C TYR A 101 -3.11 -20.70 4.05
N GLN A 102 -3.64 -19.46 4.13
CA GLN A 102 -4.23 -18.82 2.94
C GLN A 102 -3.19 -18.53 1.87
N VAL A 103 -1.99 -18.10 2.27
CA VAL A 103 -0.87 -17.91 1.32
C VAL A 103 -0.52 -19.22 0.63
N ALA A 104 -0.31 -20.31 1.39
CA ALA A 104 0.00 -21.62 0.82
C ALA A 104 -1.08 -22.13 -0.13
N ALA A 105 -2.38 -22.01 0.25
CA ALA A 105 -3.49 -22.45 -0.59
C ALA A 105 -3.62 -21.64 -1.90
N ASN A 106 -3.35 -20.33 -1.85
CA ASN A 106 -3.33 -19.50 -3.04
C ASN A 106 -2.09 -19.80 -3.91
N LEU A 107 -0.90 -20.02 -3.30
CA LEU A 107 0.27 -20.48 -4.06
C LEU A 107 0.01 -21.78 -4.80
N VAL A 108 -0.64 -22.77 -4.17
CA VAL A 108 -1.05 -24.01 -4.85
C VAL A 108 -1.91 -23.71 -6.07
N ASN A 109 -2.81 -22.72 -5.99
CA ASN A 109 -3.68 -22.34 -7.11
C ASN A 109 -2.93 -21.60 -8.24
N GLU A 110 -1.84 -20.90 -7.95
CA GLU A 110 -0.99 -20.28 -8.99
C GLU A 110 -0.30 -21.33 -9.90
N PHE A 111 -0.09 -22.55 -9.40
CA PHE A 111 0.45 -23.67 -10.18
C PHE A 111 -0.62 -24.50 -10.89
N ARG A 112 -1.90 -24.12 -10.77
CA ARG A 112 -3.04 -24.89 -11.30
C ARG A 112 -3.84 -24.12 -12.33
N GLU A 113 -4.31 -24.84 -13.34
CA GLU A 113 -5.27 -24.27 -14.27
C GLU A 113 -6.56 -23.85 -13.54
N PRO A 114 -7.27 -22.81 -14.02
CA PRO A 114 -8.48 -22.27 -13.36
C PRO A 114 -9.55 -23.32 -13.01
N ASP A 115 -9.72 -24.32 -13.88
CA ASP A 115 -10.71 -25.40 -13.71
C ASP A 115 -10.30 -26.43 -12.63
N ASN A 116 -9.04 -26.46 -12.24
CA ASN A 116 -8.46 -27.41 -11.30
C ASN A 116 -8.06 -26.77 -9.96
N GLN A 117 -8.40 -25.51 -9.75
CA GLN A 117 -8.08 -24.79 -8.51
C GLN A 117 -8.80 -25.41 -7.30
N ILE A 118 -8.11 -25.46 -6.17
CA ILE A 118 -8.66 -25.93 -4.91
C ILE A 118 -9.41 -24.79 -4.19
N LYS A 119 -10.30 -25.18 -3.29
CA LYS A 119 -10.87 -24.22 -2.34
C LYS A 119 -9.79 -23.77 -1.36
N THR A 120 -9.73 -22.47 -1.08
CA THR A 120 -8.76 -21.87 -0.15
C THR A 120 -9.12 -22.12 1.33
N THR A 121 -10.05 -23.04 1.61
CA THR A 121 -10.49 -23.42 2.95
C THR A 121 -10.91 -24.89 2.98
N GLY A 122 -10.83 -25.53 4.18
CA GLY A 122 -11.38 -26.87 4.39
C GLY A 122 -10.38 -28.02 4.27
N TYR A 123 -9.14 -27.78 3.89
CA TYR A 123 -8.09 -28.78 3.89
C TYR A 123 -7.22 -28.69 5.15
N PRO A 124 -6.67 -29.78 5.67
CA PRO A 124 -5.63 -29.70 6.69
C PRO A 124 -4.39 -28.93 6.18
N SER A 125 -3.76 -28.12 7.04
CA SER A 125 -2.59 -27.31 6.65
C SER A 125 -1.44 -28.17 6.08
N GLY A 126 -1.18 -29.33 6.68
CA GLY A 126 -0.15 -30.25 6.18
C GLY A 126 -0.43 -30.76 4.76
N MET A 127 -1.71 -30.93 4.39
CA MET A 127 -2.09 -31.35 3.04
C MET A 127 -1.86 -30.23 2.02
N ILE A 128 -2.18 -28.97 2.37
CA ILE A 128 -1.91 -27.82 1.50
C ILE A 128 -0.41 -27.65 1.27
N ASN A 129 0.39 -27.72 2.34
CA ASN A 129 1.84 -27.64 2.23
C ASN A 129 2.40 -28.77 1.35
N GLN A 130 1.94 -30.01 1.53
CA GLN A 130 2.36 -31.12 0.68
C GLN A 130 2.04 -30.88 -0.80
N MET A 131 0.81 -30.39 -1.11
CA MET A 131 0.45 -30.04 -2.47
C MET A 131 1.37 -28.97 -3.07
N LEU A 132 1.79 -27.98 -2.25
CA LEU A 132 2.73 -26.95 -2.70
C LEU A 132 4.10 -27.55 -3.04
N TRP A 133 4.63 -28.45 -2.17
CA TRP A 133 5.90 -29.14 -2.42
C TRP A 133 5.83 -30.05 -3.64
N ASP A 134 4.72 -30.76 -3.83
CA ASP A 134 4.50 -31.63 -4.99
C ASP A 134 4.53 -30.79 -6.28
N HIS A 135 3.84 -29.65 -6.34
CA HIS A 135 3.87 -28.76 -7.50
C HIS A 135 5.27 -28.19 -7.79
N LEU A 136 6.02 -27.78 -6.75
CA LEU A 136 7.38 -27.27 -6.93
C LEU A 136 8.35 -28.37 -7.40
N ASN A 137 8.15 -29.63 -6.97
CA ASN A 137 8.95 -30.76 -7.43
C ASN A 137 8.59 -31.25 -8.84
N GLU A 138 7.33 -31.05 -9.27
CA GLU A 138 6.84 -31.41 -10.61
C GLU A 138 7.09 -30.30 -11.63
N LEU A 139 7.59 -29.14 -11.19
CA LEU A 139 7.83 -27.99 -12.08
C LEU A 139 8.96 -28.29 -13.06
N ASP A 140 8.71 -28.12 -14.36
CA ASP A 140 9.71 -28.26 -15.42
C ASP A 140 10.54 -26.96 -15.52
N ALA A 141 11.25 -26.64 -14.41
CA ALA A 141 12.11 -25.46 -14.32
C ALA A 141 13.22 -25.69 -13.29
N SER A 142 14.44 -25.22 -13.59
CA SER A 142 15.57 -25.32 -12.67
C SER A 142 15.45 -24.40 -11.47
N HIS A 143 14.75 -23.26 -11.65
CA HIS A 143 14.57 -22.23 -10.63
C HIS A 143 13.12 -21.77 -10.54
N CYS A 144 12.65 -21.46 -9.34
CA CYS A 144 11.36 -20.84 -9.08
C CYS A 144 11.50 -19.65 -8.14
N LEU A 145 11.11 -18.46 -8.61
CA LEU A 145 11.05 -17.24 -7.77
C LEU A 145 9.59 -16.94 -7.41
N ILE A 146 9.30 -16.97 -6.11
CA ILE A 146 7.97 -16.70 -5.56
C ILE A 146 7.94 -15.29 -4.98
N VAL A 147 7.18 -14.40 -5.60
CA VAL A 147 6.95 -13.04 -5.11
C VAL A 147 5.70 -13.01 -4.25
N LEU A 148 5.86 -12.56 -2.99
CA LEU A 148 4.79 -12.32 -2.04
C LEU A 148 4.64 -10.81 -1.84
N ASP A 149 3.72 -10.18 -2.57
CA ASP A 149 3.48 -8.74 -2.48
C ASP A 149 2.47 -8.42 -1.36
N GLU A 150 2.68 -7.31 -0.65
CA GLU A 150 1.91 -6.89 0.54
C GLU A 150 1.89 -7.98 1.64
N VAL A 151 3.03 -8.63 1.86
CA VAL A 151 3.20 -9.77 2.78
C VAL A 151 2.90 -9.42 4.25
N ASP A 152 2.98 -8.15 4.62
CA ASP A 152 2.60 -7.62 5.93
C ASP A 152 1.11 -7.86 6.28
N SER A 153 0.27 -8.15 5.30
CA SER A 153 -1.16 -8.47 5.50
C SER A 153 -1.38 -9.77 6.30
N ILE A 154 -0.42 -10.71 6.28
CA ILE A 154 -0.54 -11.98 7.03
C ILE A 154 -0.36 -11.82 8.54
N GLY A 155 0.12 -10.65 9.01
CA GLY A 155 0.29 -10.33 10.42
C GLY A 155 1.34 -11.20 11.10
N ASN A 156 0.97 -11.86 12.22
CA ASN A 156 1.90 -12.66 13.03
C ASN A 156 1.96 -14.15 12.64
N ASP A 157 1.16 -14.60 11.66
CA ASP A 157 1.20 -15.98 11.17
C ASP A 157 2.23 -16.10 10.04
N ASP A 158 3.52 -16.18 10.43
CA ASP A 158 4.67 -16.08 9.53
C ASP A 158 5.29 -17.47 9.16
N ASP A 159 4.61 -18.58 9.45
CA ASP A 159 5.17 -19.93 9.22
C ASP A 159 5.52 -20.20 7.74
N ILE A 160 4.73 -19.70 6.78
CA ILE A 160 4.99 -19.89 5.35
C ILE A 160 6.27 -19.17 4.92
N LEU A 161 6.59 -18.02 5.55
CA LEU A 161 7.79 -17.23 5.30
C LEU A 161 9.07 -17.89 5.85
N TYR A 162 8.91 -18.92 6.67
CA TYR A 162 10.01 -19.80 7.08
C TYR A 162 10.10 -21.04 6.19
N GLN A 163 8.98 -21.68 5.88
CA GLN A 163 8.95 -22.97 5.21
C GLN A 163 9.34 -22.89 3.74
N VAL A 164 8.82 -21.91 2.99
CA VAL A 164 9.08 -21.79 1.55
C VAL A 164 10.53 -21.40 1.26
N PRO A 165 11.14 -20.39 1.92
CA PRO A 165 12.54 -20.07 1.72
C PRO A 165 13.52 -21.21 2.02
N ARG A 166 13.14 -22.12 2.91
CA ARG A 166 13.95 -23.29 3.34
C ARG A 166 13.50 -24.61 2.75
N SER A 167 12.65 -24.58 1.74
CA SER A 167 12.11 -25.82 1.15
C SER A 167 13.20 -26.75 0.60
N ASN A 168 14.23 -26.19 -0.05
CA ASN A 168 15.39 -26.96 -0.53
C ASN A 168 16.27 -27.45 0.63
N ASP A 169 16.61 -26.60 1.60
CA ASP A 169 17.45 -26.97 2.75
C ASP A 169 16.81 -28.06 3.59
N ASN A 170 15.49 -28.10 3.68
CA ASN A 170 14.73 -29.08 4.44
C ASN A 170 14.45 -30.38 3.64
N GLY A 171 14.91 -30.48 2.38
CA GLY A 171 14.63 -31.62 1.51
C GLY A 171 13.15 -31.80 1.17
N LEU A 172 12.39 -30.71 1.13
CA LEU A 172 10.97 -30.70 0.73
C LEU A 172 10.83 -30.53 -0.78
N VAL A 173 11.79 -29.82 -1.38
CA VAL A 173 11.90 -29.58 -2.83
C VAL A 173 13.33 -29.88 -3.26
N ASP A 174 13.51 -30.85 -4.16
CA ASP A 174 14.84 -31.32 -4.61
C ASP A 174 15.09 -31.00 -6.11
N SER A 175 14.03 -30.89 -6.92
CA SER A 175 14.15 -30.73 -8.39
C SER A 175 14.36 -29.28 -8.81
N THR A 176 13.82 -28.33 -8.07
CA THR A 176 13.79 -26.89 -8.40
C THR A 176 14.41 -26.07 -7.28
N GLN A 177 15.27 -25.11 -7.63
CA GLN A 177 15.83 -24.16 -6.66
C GLN A 177 14.84 -23.04 -6.38
N VAL A 178 14.35 -22.96 -5.14
CA VAL A 178 13.29 -22.00 -4.75
C VAL A 178 13.89 -20.76 -4.09
N GLY A 179 13.46 -19.59 -4.54
CA GLY A 179 13.76 -18.29 -3.89
C GLY A 179 12.47 -17.49 -3.61
N VAL A 180 12.47 -16.72 -2.55
CA VAL A 180 11.32 -15.92 -2.13
C VAL A 180 11.67 -14.42 -2.15
N ILE A 181 10.78 -13.63 -2.70
CA ILE A 181 10.85 -12.17 -2.70
C ILE A 181 9.65 -11.63 -1.92
N GLY A 182 9.86 -11.24 -0.68
CA GLY A 182 8.84 -10.61 0.17
C GLY A 182 8.80 -9.10 -0.02
N ILE A 183 7.62 -8.55 -0.27
CA ILE A 183 7.43 -7.09 -0.40
C ILE A 183 6.48 -6.62 0.70
N SER A 184 6.93 -5.68 1.54
CA SER A 184 6.14 -5.10 2.62
C SER A 184 5.98 -3.59 2.50
N ASN A 185 4.80 -3.10 2.87
CA ASN A 185 4.52 -1.68 3.02
C ASN A 185 4.72 -1.17 4.45
N ASP A 186 4.97 -2.08 5.41
CA ASP A 186 5.14 -1.78 6.83
C ASP A 186 6.59 -1.99 7.27
N PHE A 187 7.25 -0.90 7.70
CA PHE A 187 8.61 -0.96 8.25
C PHE A 187 8.70 -1.80 9.52
N THR A 188 7.61 -1.85 10.30
CA THR A 188 7.58 -2.57 11.59
C THR A 188 7.32 -4.07 11.40
N PHE A 189 6.78 -4.49 10.26
CA PHE A 189 6.49 -5.89 9.97
C PHE A 189 7.76 -6.75 10.08
N ARG A 190 8.85 -6.31 9.43
CA ARG A 190 10.14 -6.98 9.53
C ARG A 190 10.61 -7.15 10.99
N ASP A 191 10.44 -6.12 11.81
CA ASP A 191 10.89 -6.15 13.21
C ASP A 191 10.06 -7.10 14.07
N ASN A 192 8.82 -7.36 13.67
CA ASN A 192 7.89 -8.28 14.34
C ASN A 192 8.02 -9.73 13.88
N LEU A 193 8.69 -10.01 12.74
CA LEU A 193 8.97 -11.38 12.29
C LEU A 193 9.78 -12.14 13.35
N SER A 194 9.50 -13.45 13.48
CA SER A 194 10.29 -14.33 14.33
C SER A 194 11.75 -14.39 13.86
N ALA A 195 12.70 -14.63 14.79
CA ALA A 195 14.12 -14.69 14.44
C ALA A 195 14.41 -15.73 13.34
N ARG A 196 13.73 -16.89 13.38
CA ARG A 196 13.86 -17.95 12.37
C ARG A 196 13.42 -17.50 10.97
N VAL A 197 12.38 -16.64 10.87
CA VAL A 197 11.90 -16.11 9.59
C VAL A 197 12.87 -15.04 9.06
N LYS A 198 13.38 -14.16 9.94
CA LYS A 198 14.41 -13.18 9.55
C LYS A 198 15.63 -13.86 8.95
N ASP A 199 16.12 -14.92 9.60
CA ASP A 199 17.28 -15.68 9.13
C ASP A 199 17.02 -16.44 7.82
N SER A 200 15.78 -16.65 7.43
CA SER A 200 15.41 -17.44 6.24
C SER A 200 14.97 -16.56 5.06
N LEU A 201 14.22 -15.47 5.32
CA LEU A 201 13.63 -14.64 4.29
C LEU A 201 14.50 -13.42 3.94
N CYS A 202 15.35 -12.97 4.87
CA CYS A 202 16.07 -11.72 4.73
C CYS A 202 17.56 -11.93 4.45
N ASP A 203 17.90 -12.78 3.45
CA ASP A 203 19.29 -12.93 2.99
C ASP A 203 19.82 -11.60 2.44
N GLU A 204 18.95 -10.88 1.73
CA GLU A 204 19.22 -9.51 1.25
C GLU A 204 18.00 -8.63 1.52
N GLU A 205 18.24 -7.44 2.04
CA GLU A 205 17.22 -6.45 2.32
C GLU A 205 17.40 -5.22 1.44
N ILE A 206 16.31 -4.77 0.79
CA ILE A 206 16.32 -3.57 -0.06
C ILE A 206 15.28 -2.58 0.45
N LEU A 207 15.75 -1.45 0.95
CA LEU A 207 14.89 -0.35 1.40
C LEU A 207 14.55 0.57 0.23
N PHE A 208 13.27 0.74 -0.04
CA PHE A 208 12.76 1.75 -0.95
C PHE A 208 12.35 2.99 -0.16
N SER A 209 13.23 3.97 -0.10
CA SER A 209 12.98 5.24 0.59
C SER A 209 11.89 6.05 -0.11
N PRO A 210 11.12 6.89 0.63
CA PRO A 210 10.25 7.88 0.00
C PRO A 210 11.02 8.77 -0.97
N TYR A 211 10.40 9.11 -2.10
CA TYR A 211 10.99 10.05 -3.05
C TYR A 211 10.99 11.47 -2.49
N ASP A 212 12.04 12.22 -2.74
CA ASP A 212 12.06 13.66 -2.54
C ASP A 212 11.31 14.41 -3.66
N ALA A 213 11.10 15.72 -3.46
CA ALA A 213 10.36 16.54 -4.43
C ALA A 213 11.04 16.64 -5.80
N ASN A 214 12.38 16.59 -5.86
CA ASN A 214 13.12 16.65 -7.14
C ASN A 214 13.00 15.32 -7.90
N GLN A 215 13.10 14.20 -7.19
CA GLN A 215 12.87 12.86 -7.76
C GLN A 215 11.45 12.74 -8.31
N LEU A 216 10.44 13.16 -7.52
CA LEU A 216 9.04 13.16 -7.96
C LEU A 216 8.82 14.07 -9.17
N ARG A 217 9.49 15.22 -9.23
CA ARG A 217 9.42 16.11 -10.38
C ARG A 217 9.90 15.40 -11.65
N ARG A 218 11.05 14.73 -11.63
CA ARG A 218 11.59 14.01 -12.79
C ARG A 218 10.66 12.86 -13.22
N ILE A 219 10.09 12.13 -12.26
CA ILE A 219 9.10 11.08 -12.54
C ILE A 219 7.85 11.65 -13.20
N LEU A 220 7.33 12.78 -12.70
CA LEU A 220 6.16 13.44 -13.26
C LEU A 220 6.43 14.00 -14.65
N GLU A 221 7.62 14.61 -14.89
CA GLU A 221 8.04 15.11 -16.20
C GLU A 221 8.03 13.99 -17.25
N GLN A 222 8.69 12.85 -16.96
CA GLN A 222 8.72 11.69 -17.86
C GLN A 222 7.29 11.16 -18.20
N ARG A 223 6.39 11.13 -17.22
CA ARG A 223 5.02 10.67 -17.41
C ARG A 223 4.16 11.68 -18.15
N ALA A 224 4.35 12.95 -17.85
CA ALA A 224 3.59 14.03 -18.47
C ALA A 224 3.83 14.12 -19.97
N GLU A 225 5.08 13.93 -20.43
CA GLU A 225 5.42 13.90 -21.86
C GLU A 225 4.61 12.87 -22.66
N GLN A 226 4.28 11.74 -22.04
CA GLN A 226 3.50 10.68 -22.67
C GLN A 226 1.99 10.90 -22.51
N ALA A 227 1.58 11.43 -21.36
CA ALA A 227 0.17 11.53 -20.96
C ALA A 227 -0.55 12.74 -21.51
N PHE A 228 0.11 13.88 -21.67
CA PHE A 228 -0.51 15.15 -22.05
C PHE A 228 -0.10 15.58 -23.46
N HIS A 229 -0.92 16.44 -24.07
CA HIS A 229 -0.53 17.16 -25.27
C HIS A 229 0.46 18.28 -24.94
N ASP A 230 1.28 18.65 -25.91
CA ASP A 230 2.28 19.71 -25.75
C ASP A 230 1.62 21.05 -25.41
N GLY A 231 2.15 21.76 -24.42
CA GLY A 231 1.68 23.08 -24.00
C GLY A 231 0.38 23.07 -23.17
N VAL A 232 -0.15 21.90 -22.79
CA VAL A 232 -1.37 21.80 -21.95
C VAL A 232 -1.05 22.04 -20.47
N LEU A 233 0.15 21.73 -20.00
CA LEU A 233 0.54 21.96 -18.61
C LEU A 233 1.21 23.34 -18.45
N ASP A 234 0.73 24.15 -17.52
CA ASP A 234 1.44 25.35 -17.06
C ASP A 234 2.75 24.96 -16.37
N ASP A 235 3.78 25.82 -16.45
CA ASP A 235 5.14 25.55 -15.96
C ASP A 235 5.21 25.14 -14.49
N ASN A 236 4.30 25.60 -13.66
CA ASN A 236 4.29 25.34 -12.22
C ASN A 236 3.49 24.09 -11.81
N VAL A 237 2.77 23.43 -12.73
CA VAL A 237 1.90 22.27 -12.44
C VAL A 237 2.71 21.10 -11.89
N ILE A 238 3.76 20.70 -12.60
CA ILE A 238 4.62 19.57 -12.19
C ILE A 238 5.39 19.89 -10.89
N PRO A 239 6.08 21.07 -10.77
CA PRO A 239 6.76 21.41 -9.52
C PRO A 239 5.84 21.44 -8.30
N LEU A 240 4.63 21.96 -8.42
CA LEU A 240 3.67 22.02 -7.32
C LEU A 240 3.14 20.62 -6.93
N SER A 241 2.82 19.77 -7.93
CA SER A 241 2.40 18.38 -7.68
C SER A 241 3.49 17.59 -6.98
N ALA A 242 4.74 17.74 -7.40
CA ALA A 242 5.90 17.11 -6.77
C ALA A 242 6.12 17.60 -5.34
N ALA A 243 5.98 18.91 -5.10
CA ALA A 243 6.13 19.50 -3.76
C ALA A 243 5.06 18.95 -2.78
N PHE A 244 3.79 18.90 -3.18
CA PHE A 244 2.73 18.33 -2.34
C PHE A 244 2.96 16.85 -2.01
N ALA A 245 3.38 16.05 -3.00
CA ALA A 245 3.67 14.63 -2.76
C ALA A 245 4.91 14.43 -1.87
N GLY A 246 5.97 15.22 -2.07
CA GLY A 246 7.18 15.18 -1.26
C GLY A 246 6.95 15.60 0.19
N GLN A 247 6.08 16.58 0.44
CA GLN A 247 5.73 17.01 1.79
C GLN A 247 4.83 16.01 2.52
N SER A 248 4.03 15.21 1.80
CA SER A 248 3.09 14.27 2.41
C SER A 248 3.74 12.91 2.67
N SER A 249 4.02 12.16 1.63
CA SER A 249 4.43 10.75 1.74
C SER A 249 5.62 10.36 0.86
N GLY A 250 6.09 11.23 -0.02
CA GLY A 250 7.10 10.87 -1.02
C GLY A 250 6.66 9.75 -1.98
N SER A 251 5.34 9.62 -2.22
CA SER A 251 4.75 8.57 -3.05
C SER A 251 4.58 9.03 -4.49
N ALA A 252 5.27 8.38 -5.44
CA ALA A 252 5.09 8.62 -6.88
C ALA A 252 3.66 8.32 -7.34
N ARG A 253 3.02 7.27 -6.78
CA ARG A 253 1.61 6.94 -7.05
C ARG A 253 0.68 8.11 -6.72
N GLN A 254 0.85 8.74 -5.55
CA GLN A 254 0.04 9.90 -5.16
C GLN A 254 0.32 11.13 -6.04
N ALA A 255 1.57 11.35 -6.43
CA ALA A 255 1.95 12.42 -7.32
C ALA A 255 1.27 12.27 -8.70
N LEU A 256 1.31 11.06 -9.28
CA LEU A 256 0.68 10.73 -10.56
C LEU A 256 -0.86 10.85 -10.49
N ARG A 257 -1.49 10.34 -9.43
CA ARG A 257 -2.94 10.48 -9.21
C ARG A 257 -3.37 11.95 -9.13
N ARG A 258 -2.57 12.78 -8.46
CA ARG A 258 -2.82 14.22 -8.36
C ARG A 258 -2.74 14.90 -9.72
N LEU A 259 -1.72 14.58 -10.50
CA LEU A 259 -1.53 15.11 -11.86
C LEU A 259 -2.67 14.67 -12.79
N TYR A 260 -3.06 13.39 -12.73
CA TYR A 260 -4.22 12.87 -13.46
C TYR A 260 -5.50 13.62 -13.10
N LYS A 261 -5.77 13.76 -11.78
CA LYS A 261 -6.99 14.44 -11.30
C LYS A 261 -7.03 15.91 -11.67
N ALA A 262 -5.89 16.59 -11.72
CA ALA A 262 -5.82 17.98 -12.17
C ALA A 262 -6.17 18.12 -13.65
N GLY A 263 -5.69 17.21 -14.50
CA GLY A 263 -6.06 17.16 -15.91
C GLY A 263 -7.54 16.84 -16.12
N ASP A 264 -8.10 15.93 -15.31
CA ASP A 264 -9.51 15.56 -15.31
C ASP A 264 -10.42 16.76 -14.94
N ILE A 265 -10.06 17.49 -13.88
CA ILE A 265 -10.75 18.72 -13.45
C ILE A 265 -10.70 19.80 -14.56
N ALA A 266 -9.53 20.00 -15.19
CA ALA A 266 -9.39 20.96 -16.28
C ALA A 266 -10.29 20.61 -17.48
N ARG A 267 -10.35 19.31 -17.84
CA ARG A 267 -11.25 18.78 -18.88
C ARG A 267 -12.71 19.03 -18.52
N ASP A 268 -13.15 18.72 -17.31
CA ASP A 268 -14.52 18.93 -16.83
C ASP A 268 -14.93 20.42 -16.84
N GLN A 269 -13.97 21.31 -16.60
CA GLN A 269 -14.17 22.77 -16.68
C GLN A 269 -14.13 23.31 -18.12
N GLY A 270 -13.84 22.46 -19.12
CA GLY A 270 -13.73 22.86 -20.52
C GLY A 270 -12.53 23.77 -20.81
N THR A 271 -11.48 23.74 -19.97
CA THR A 271 -10.24 24.48 -20.19
C THR A 271 -9.28 23.68 -21.07
N THR A 272 -8.38 24.37 -21.77
CA THR A 272 -7.35 23.75 -22.61
C THR A 272 -5.99 23.68 -21.94
N ILE A 273 -5.86 24.24 -20.73
CA ILE A 273 -4.61 24.35 -19.98
C ILE A 273 -4.87 23.90 -18.54
N VAL A 274 -4.02 23.03 -18.03
CA VAL A 274 -3.98 22.64 -16.62
C VAL A 274 -3.11 23.65 -15.87
N THR A 275 -3.63 24.25 -14.81
CA THR A 275 -2.99 25.31 -14.02
C THR A 275 -2.70 24.87 -12.59
N GLU A 276 -2.01 25.70 -11.82
CA GLU A 276 -1.80 25.48 -10.37
C GLU A 276 -3.10 25.30 -9.59
N ASP A 277 -4.17 26.05 -9.95
CA ASP A 277 -5.45 25.92 -9.27
C ASP A 277 -6.06 24.53 -9.44
N HIS A 278 -5.91 23.92 -10.62
CA HIS A 278 -6.34 22.54 -10.84
C HIS A 278 -5.55 21.55 -9.98
N ILE A 279 -4.24 21.78 -9.77
CA ILE A 279 -3.43 20.96 -8.86
C ILE A 279 -3.88 21.11 -7.40
N ARG A 280 -4.22 22.34 -6.94
CA ARG A 280 -4.74 22.56 -5.58
C ARG A 280 -6.08 21.89 -5.35
N LEU A 281 -6.99 21.95 -6.33
CA LEU A 281 -8.27 21.25 -6.30
C LEU A 281 -8.06 19.72 -6.31
N ALA A 282 -7.14 19.24 -7.14
CA ALA A 282 -6.80 17.82 -7.22
C ALA A 282 -6.18 17.29 -5.91
N ASP A 283 -5.31 18.07 -5.26
CA ASP A 283 -4.72 17.74 -3.97
C ASP A 283 -5.79 17.53 -2.90
N HIS A 284 -6.73 18.48 -2.80
CA HIS A 284 -7.87 18.36 -1.89
C HIS A 284 -8.73 17.12 -2.19
N ALA A 285 -9.00 16.84 -3.46
CA ALA A 285 -9.78 15.67 -3.87
C ALA A 285 -9.06 14.34 -3.54
N VAL A 286 -7.74 14.23 -3.82
CA VAL A 286 -6.94 13.03 -3.53
C VAL A 286 -6.83 12.78 -2.03
N GLU A 287 -6.63 13.84 -1.21
CA GLU A 287 -6.62 13.69 0.24
C GLU A 287 -8.00 13.27 0.78
N ARG A 288 -9.07 13.87 0.26
CA ARG A 288 -10.44 13.49 0.62
C ARG A 288 -10.71 12.02 0.33
N ASP A 289 -10.40 11.56 -0.87
CA ASP A 289 -10.63 10.17 -1.28
C ASP A 289 -9.83 9.18 -0.41
N LYS A 290 -8.58 9.52 -0.04
CA LYS A 290 -7.78 8.73 0.90
C LYS A 290 -8.43 8.64 2.28
N VAL A 291 -8.84 9.77 2.85
CA VAL A 291 -9.52 9.81 4.15
C VAL A 291 -10.82 9.01 4.09
N TRP A 292 -11.58 9.12 3.01
CA TRP A 292 -12.80 8.38 2.78
C TRP A 292 -12.58 6.87 2.76
N GLU A 293 -11.65 6.37 1.94
CA GLU A 293 -11.33 4.95 1.86
C GLU A 293 -10.92 4.36 3.21
N GLU A 294 -10.09 5.07 3.96
CA GLU A 294 -9.67 4.65 5.30
C GLU A 294 -10.84 4.66 6.30
N LEU A 295 -11.70 5.69 6.26
CA LEU A 295 -12.86 5.78 7.13
C LEU A 295 -13.91 4.70 6.88
N LEU A 296 -14.09 4.26 5.63
CA LEU A 296 -14.98 3.14 5.32
C LEU A 296 -14.59 1.85 6.06
N ARG A 297 -13.29 1.65 6.28
CA ARG A 297 -12.72 0.45 6.90
C ARG A 297 -12.71 0.48 8.43
N VAL A 298 -12.91 1.65 9.06
CA VAL A 298 -12.91 1.71 10.53
C VAL A 298 -14.28 1.36 11.11
N PRO A 299 -14.33 0.69 12.28
CA PRO A 299 -15.57 0.35 12.95
C PRO A 299 -16.38 1.59 13.37
N THR A 300 -17.69 1.45 13.50
CA THR A 300 -18.62 2.54 13.89
C THR A 300 -18.16 3.26 15.16
N HIS A 301 -17.70 2.55 16.20
CA HIS A 301 -17.19 3.18 17.42
C HIS A 301 -15.93 4.00 17.23
N SER A 302 -15.08 3.69 16.23
CA SER A 302 -13.95 4.56 15.84
C SER A 302 -14.43 5.82 15.14
N LYS A 303 -15.44 5.73 14.27
CA LYS A 303 -16.12 6.89 13.63
C LYS A 303 -16.74 7.82 14.67
N LEU A 304 -17.43 7.25 15.66
CA LEU A 304 -17.97 8.01 16.80
C LEU A 304 -16.88 8.68 17.64
N THR A 305 -15.71 8.07 17.75
CA THR A 305 -14.55 8.67 18.44
C THR A 305 -13.97 9.85 17.64
N LEU A 306 -13.89 9.75 16.30
CA LEU A 306 -13.52 10.86 15.42
C LEU A 306 -14.56 12.00 15.48
N TYR A 307 -15.85 11.69 15.47
CA TYR A 307 -16.91 12.70 15.63
C TYR A 307 -16.81 13.43 16.98
N ALA A 308 -16.48 12.70 18.07
CA ALA A 308 -16.23 13.31 19.36
C ALA A 308 -15.06 14.32 19.35
N LEU A 309 -14.02 14.04 18.55
CA LEU A 309 -12.91 14.97 18.33
C LEU A 309 -13.35 16.18 17.49
N LEU A 310 -14.18 15.99 16.45
CA LEU A 310 -14.77 17.09 15.67
C LEU A 310 -15.60 18.04 16.55
N MET A 311 -16.39 17.50 17.50
CA MET A 311 -17.12 18.33 18.47
C MET A 311 -16.16 19.17 19.33
N LEU A 312 -15.02 18.60 19.74
CA LEU A 312 -14.01 19.31 20.55
C LEU A 312 -13.22 20.33 19.72
N GLU A 313 -12.97 20.04 18.45
CA GLU A 313 -12.36 20.98 17.50
C GLU A 313 -13.25 22.19 17.29
N ALA A 314 -14.55 21.98 17.01
CA ALA A 314 -15.52 23.07 16.87
C ALA A 314 -15.65 23.93 18.13
N GLU A 315 -15.38 23.38 19.32
CA GLU A 315 -15.34 24.10 20.60
C GLU A 315 -13.98 24.76 20.88
N GLY A 316 -12.96 24.62 20.01
CA GLY A 316 -11.60 25.12 20.22
C GLY A 316 -10.87 24.43 21.39
N LYS A 317 -11.19 23.14 21.64
CA LYS A 317 -10.68 22.37 22.80
C LYS A 317 -9.69 21.27 22.44
N LEU A 318 -9.17 21.25 21.23
CA LEU A 318 -8.04 20.39 20.85
C LEU A 318 -6.71 21.11 21.11
N PRO A 319 -5.64 20.38 21.46
CA PRO A 319 -5.57 18.94 21.75
C PRO A 319 -6.27 18.53 23.05
N ALA A 320 -6.99 17.42 23.04
CA ALA A 320 -7.87 16.98 24.11
C ALA A 320 -7.39 15.72 24.81
N LYS A 321 -7.71 15.61 26.11
CA LYS A 321 -7.48 14.40 26.90
C LYS A 321 -8.53 13.34 26.57
N ARG A 322 -8.17 12.05 26.72
CA ARG A 322 -9.07 10.90 26.56
C ARG A 322 -10.39 11.11 27.31
N SER A 323 -10.37 11.61 28.55
CA SER A 323 -11.59 11.80 29.35
C SER A 323 -12.57 12.82 28.74
N ALA A 324 -12.07 13.85 28.06
CA ALA A 324 -12.91 14.81 27.35
C ALA A 324 -13.50 14.20 26.07
N ILE A 325 -12.68 13.47 25.32
CA ILE A 325 -13.10 12.73 24.13
C ILE A 325 -14.17 11.69 24.48
N TYR A 326 -13.97 10.94 25.55
CA TYR A 326 -14.93 9.93 26.01
C TYR A 326 -16.29 10.54 26.38
N LYS A 327 -16.33 11.71 26.99
CA LYS A 327 -17.59 12.40 27.29
C LYS A 327 -18.36 12.75 26.02
N ARG A 328 -17.67 13.28 24.97
CA ARG A 328 -18.29 13.61 23.68
C ARG A 328 -18.71 12.36 22.91
N TYR A 329 -17.86 11.32 22.93
CA TYR A 329 -18.19 10.03 22.34
C TYR A 329 -19.49 9.43 22.90
N ARG A 330 -19.69 9.48 24.23
CA ARG A 330 -20.93 9.00 24.83
C ARG A 330 -22.15 9.76 24.35
N ILE A 331 -22.05 11.08 24.23
CA ILE A 331 -23.12 11.93 23.72
C ILE A 331 -23.44 11.53 22.26
N ALA A 332 -22.43 11.41 21.42
CA ALA A 332 -22.59 11.02 20.02
C ALA A 332 -23.24 9.62 19.88
N ALA A 333 -22.75 8.63 20.62
CA ALA A 333 -23.30 7.28 20.58
C ALA A 333 -24.78 7.25 20.99
N THR A 334 -25.15 7.95 22.09
CA THR A 334 -26.54 8.00 22.56
C THR A 334 -27.45 8.73 21.57
N ARG A 335 -26.94 9.75 20.84
CA ARG A 335 -27.74 10.52 19.87
C ARG A 335 -28.22 9.67 18.69
N ILE A 336 -27.47 8.64 18.30
CA ILE A 336 -27.84 7.72 17.20
C ILE A 336 -28.21 6.32 17.72
N ASP A 337 -28.65 6.22 18.96
CA ASP A 337 -29.16 5.00 19.60
C ASP A 337 -28.16 3.81 19.58
N ILE A 338 -26.86 4.10 19.72
CA ILE A 338 -25.81 3.11 19.83
C ILE A 338 -25.33 3.03 21.29
N ASP A 339 -25.23 1.82 21.82
CA ASP A 339 -24.70 1.58 23.18
C ASP A 339 -23.24 2.03 23.30
N PRO A 340 -22.94 2.99 24.18
CA PRO A 340 -21.56 3.45 24.37
C PRO A 340 -20.66 2.34 24.91
N ARG A 341 -19.50 2.17 24.32
CA ARG A 341 -18.45 1.27 24.84
C ARG A 341 -17.72 1.90 26.04
N THR A 342 -16.92 1.10 26.72
CA THR A 342 -16.15 1.54 27.89
C THR A 342 -15.05 2.54 27.52
N ASP A 343 -14.57 3.32 28.50
CA ASP A 343 -13.43 4.23 28.34
C ASP A 343 -12.16 3.50 27.85
N ARG A 344 -11.94 2.26 28.28
CA ARG A 344 -10.83 1.41 27.79
C ARG A 344 -10.97 1.13 26.31
N THR A 345 -12.16 0.76 25.84
CA THR A 345 -12.39 0.51 24.40
C THR A 345 -12.12 1.77 23.57
N VAL A 346 -12.53 2.96 24.05
CA VAL A 346 -12.24 4.23 23.37
C VAL A 346 -10.74 4.53 23.36
N HIS A 347 -10.01 4.18 24.42
CA HIS A 347 -8.55 4.27 24.42
C HIS A 347 -7.91 3.42 23.32
N ASP A 348 -8.35 2.16 23.20
CA ASP A 348 -7.85 1.25 22.15
C ASP A 348 -8.18 1.80 20.75
N ARG A 349 -9.36 2.43 20.57
CA ARG A 349 -9.73 3.08 19.31
C ARG A 349 -8.88 4.31 19.00
N LEU A 350 -8.58 5.14 19.99
CA LEU A 350 -7.68 6.28 19.84
C LEU A 350 -6.29 5.81 19.39
N SER A 351 -5.75 4.76 20.01
CA SER A 351 -4.46 4.17 19.62
C SER A 351 -4.49 3.66 18.17
N GLN A 352 -5.55 2.95 17.77
CA GLN A 352 -5.72 2.49 16.40
C GLN A 352 -5.84 3.64 15.38
N LEU A 353 -6.56 4.71 15.73
CA LEU A 353 -6.70 5.89 14.87
C LEU A 353 -5.38 6.67 14.75
N THR A 354 -4.56 6.68 15.80
CA THR A 354 -3.21 7.24 15.74
C THR A 354 -2.31 6.42 14.84
N LEU A 355 -2.31 5.08 14.96
CA LEU A 355 -1.55 4.18 14.07
C LEU A 355 -1.96 4.32 12.60
N LYS A 356 -3.24 4.59 12.34
CA LYS A 356 -3.77 4.82 10.98
C LYS A 356 -3.51 6.24 10.45
N GLY A 357 -2.89 7.11 11.24
CA GLY A 357 -2.54 8.46 10.83
C GLY A 357 -3.71 9.46 10.83
N PHE A 358 -4.82 9.17 11.49
CA PHE A 358 -5.91 10.14 11.68
C PHE A 358 -5.62 11.13 12.81
N LEU A 359 -4.86 10.69 13.82
CA LEU A 359 -4.61 11.45 15.03
C LEU A 359 -3.13 11.52 15.35
N ASP A 360 -2.73 12.67 15.86
CA ASP A 360 -1.47 12.86 16.60
C ASP A 360 -1.72 12.73 18.08
N VAL A 361 -0.73 12.16 18.79
CA VAL A 361 -0.75 12.02 20.24
C VAL A 361 0.50 12.67 20.84
N GLU A 362 0.28 13.52 21.84
CA GLU A 362 1.35 14.17 22.61
C GLU A 362 1.29 13.74 24.06
N GLU A 363 2.41 13.25 24.58
CA GLU A 363 2.54 12.97 26.01
C GLU A 363 2.90 14.25 26.78
N LYS A 364 2.07 14.61 27.74
CA LYS A 364 2.29 15.73 28.65
C LYS A 364 2.63 15.21 30.06
N ASN A 365 3.68 15.74 30.66
CA ASN A 365 4.07 15.41 32.03
C ASN A 365 3.77 16.58 32.97
N LYS A 366 3.02 16.33 34.04
CA LYS A 366 2.71 17.32 35.08
C LYS A 366 3.76 17.40 36.19
N GLY A 367 4.93 16.79 35.98
CA GLY A 367 6.01 16.75 37.00
C GLY A 367 5.83 15.63 38.04
N PRO A 368 6.71 15.53 39.05
CA PRO A 368 6.82 14.35 39.92
C PRO A 368 5.56 14.01 40.74
N LYS A 369 4.62 14.94 40.88
CA LYS A 369 3.36 14.73 41.63
C LYS A 369 2.12 14.60 40.74
N GLY A 370 2.23 14.76 39.41
CA GLY A 370 1.06 14.87 38.52
C GLY A 370 0.88 13.76 37.50
N GLY A 371 1.87 12.90 37.32
CA GLY A 371 1.87 11.83 36.32
C GLY A 371 1.86 12.34 34.88
N SER A 372 2.07 11.42 33.92
CA SER A 372 1.94 11.69 32.51
C SER A 372 0.50 11.44 32.02
N TYR A 373 0.11 12.14 30.94
CA TYR A 373 -1.17 11.96 30.27
C TYR A 373 -1.03 12.27 28.79
N TYR A 374 -1.86 11.65 27.98
CA TYR A 374 -1.90 11.84 26.53
C TYR A 374 -2.97 12.85 26.13
N GLN A 375 -2.63 13.69 25.13
CA GLN A 375 -3.54 14.58 24.45
C GLN A 375 -3.56 14.21 22.95
N TYR A 376 -4.72 14.27 22.35
CA TYR A 376 -4.98 13.88 20.97
C TYR A 376 -5.49 15.07 20.18
N GLN A 377 -5.04 15.18 18.93
CA GLN A 377 -5.53 16.14 17.94
C GLN A 377 -5.58 15.47 16.57
N PHE A 378 -6.21 16.09 15.59
CA PHE A 378 -6.15 15.59 14.22
C PHE A 378 -4.75 15.78 13.63
N SER A 379 -4.26 14.77 12.91
CA SER A 379 -3.08 14.85 12.04
C SER A 379 -3.45 15.12 10.58
N ILE A 380 -4.75 15.02 10.27
CA ILE A 380 -5.34 15.32 8.97
C ILE A 380 -6.30 16.50 9.11
N ARG A 381 -6.73 17.08 7.97
CA ARG A 381 -7.69 18.19 7.99
C ARG A 381 -9.05 17.75 8.54
N PRO A 382 -9.57 18.40 9.60
CA PRO A 382 -10.85 18.02 10.22
C PRO A 382 -12.05 18.11 9.26
N GLU A 383 -11.98 19.02 8.27
CA GLU A 383 -13.02 19.20 7.26
C GLU A 383 -13.21 17.92 6.42
N LEU A 384 -12.12 17.24 6.05
CA LEU A 384 -12.16 15.97 5.29
C LEU A 384 -12.83 14.86 6.10
N VAL A 385 -12.55 14.81 7.43
CA VAL A 385 -13.22 13.86 8.32
C VAL A 385 -14.71 14.19 8.44
N THR A 386 -15.06 15.46 8.49
CA THR A 386 -16.46 15.94 8.53
C THR A 386 -17.21 15.51 7.27
N GLU A 387 -16.67 15.79 6.09
CA GLU A 387 -17.25 15.40 4.81
C GLU A 387 -17.46 13.87 4.76
N ALA A 388 -16.42 13.09 5.07
CA ALA A 388 -16.48 11.64 4.98
C ALA A 388 -17.45 11.02 6.00
N LEU A 389 -17.54 11.54 7.22
CA LEU A 389 -18.48 11.03 8.21
C LEU A 389 -19.92 11.45 7.93
N SER A 390 -20.17 12.61 7.35
CA SER A 390 -21.51 13.10 6.99
C SER A 390 -22.18 12.26 5.89
N GLU A 391 -21.38 11.63 5.03
CA GLU A 391 -21.86 10.72 3.98
C GLU A 391 -21.91 9.25 4.42
N ASP A 392 -21.34 8.88 5.59
CA ASP A 392 -21.40 7.49 6.10
C ASP A 392 -22.75 7.20 6.75
N THR A 393 -23.52 6.30 6.15
CA THR A 393 -24.89 5.94 6.57
C THR A 393 -25.03 5.50 8.03
N ARG A 394 -23.93 5.13 8.72
CA ARG A 394 -23.93 4.69 10.12
C ARG A 394 -23.83 5.83 11.12
N VAL A 395 -23.35 6.99 10.67
CA VAL A 395 -23.10 8.15 11.56
C VAL A 395 -23.56 9.49 10.98
N SER A 396 -24.09 9.51 9.75
CA SER A 396 -24.56 10.74 9.07
C SER A 396 -25.61 11.51 9.87
N GLU A 397 -26.48 10.80 10.62
CA GLU A 397 -27.49 11.42 11.50
C GLU A 397 -26.90 12.36 12.58
N LEU A 398 -25.59 12.27 12.83
CA LEU A 398 -24.91 13.15 13.79
C LEU A 398 -24.70 14.56 13.25
N PHE A 399 -24.79 14.75 11.94
CA PHE A 399 -24.55 16.02 11.25
C PHE A 399 -25.85 16.79 10.92
N ASP A 400 -27.02 16.13 11.12
CA ASP A 400 -28.35 16.74 11.08
C ASP A 400 -28.66 17.43 12.44
#